data_2e1dd90b6dcf6f67942aab35514c822f
#
_entry.id   2e1dd90b6dcf6f67942aab35514c822f
#
_cell.length_a   1.000
_cell.length_b   1.000
_cell.length_c   1.000
_cell.angle_alpha   90.00
_cell.angle_beta   90.00
_cell.angle_gamma   90.00
#
_symmetry.space_group_name_H-M   'P 1'
#
loop_
_entity.id
_entity.type
_entity.pdbx_description
1 polymer ?
#
loop_
_entity_poly.entity_id
_entity_poly.type
_entity_poly.pdbx_seq_one_letter_code
_entity_poly.pdbx_strand_id
1 'polypeptide(L)'
;INAYASGHGHRRFVAVYSDLFEIGGAARDPEALRFVINHEVGHLAAGHVSYFRLLAMSVGSLVPFLGTALSRAQEYTADNYGYEGAPAGAPGMIGVISAGKYLGAQVNFNDMADRAATERGFWLHLVAWFTTHPILTWRAHALRDRSRPGRLMVKPPLRTALCRSPLPAGSDRRDGWPPPAWAAERLRTVKPLTD
;
A
#
# COMPACT_ATOMS: atom_id res chain seq x y z
N ILE A 1 -6.27 7.51 8.93
CA ILE A 1 -5.66 7.93 7.66
C ILE A 1 -6.40 7.18 6.58
N ASN A 2 -7.11 7.88 5.72
CA ASN A 2 -7.90 7.22 4.69
C ASN A 2 -8.09 8.12 3.45
N ALA A 3 -8.20 7.48 2.30
CA ALA A 3 -8.72 8.03 1.07
C ALA A 3 -9.57 6.95 0.41
N TYR A 4 -10.48 7.33 -0.46
CA TYR A 4 -11.23 6.36 -1.25
C TYR A 4 -11.73 6.97 -2.55
N ALA A 5 -11.80 6.12 -3.57
CA ALA A 5 -12.41 6.44 -4.84
C ALA A 5 -13.88 6.01 -4.82
N SER A 6 -14.77 6.85 -5.33
CA SER A 6 -16.21 6.57 -5.36
C SER A 6 -16.91 7.26 -6.55
N GLY A 7 -18.18 6.94 -6.72
CA GLY A 7 -19.03 7.49 -7.75
C GLY A 7 -19.12 6.63 -9.01
N HIS A 8 -20.15 6.87 -9.82
CA HIS A 8 -20.48 6.08 -11.00
C HIS A 8 -20.72 6.98 -12.20
N GLY A 9 -20.53 6.42 -13.41
CA GLY A 9 -20.71 7.15 -14.65
C GLY A 9 -19.83 8.39 -14.75
N HIS A 10 -20.44 9.57 -14.92
CA HIS A 10 -19.73 10.85 -15.04
C HIS A 10 -19.41 11.52 -13.67
N ARG A 11 -19.99 11.03 -12.58
CA ARG A 11 -19.80 11.61 -11.25
C ARG A 11 -18.87 10.71 -10.42
N ARG A 12 -17.60 10.74 -10.78
CA ARG A 12 -16.53 10.00 -10.05
C ARG A 12 -15.65 10.99 -9.31
N PHE A 13 -15.27 10.64 -8.10
CA PHE A 13 -14.45 11.50 -7.24
C PHE A 13 -13.54 10.66 -6.33
N VAL A 14 -12.47 11.30 -5.88
CA VAL A 14 -11.61 10.79 -4.80
C VAL A 14 -11.88 11.65 -3.57
N ALA A 15 -12.24 11.02 -2.47
CA ALA A 15 -12.32 11.67 -1.17
C ALA A 15 -11.02 11.42 -0.41
N VAL A 16 -10.41 12.49 0.07
CA VAL A 16 -9.16 12.45 0.83
C VAL A 16 -9.43 13.04 2.20
N TYR A 17 -9.20 12.26 3.25
CA TYR A 17 -9.37 12.74 4.61
C TYR A 17 -8.24 13.69 5.00
N SER A 18 -8.55 14.67 5.86
CA SER A 18 -7.59 15.70 6.31
C SER A 18 -6.31 15.10 6.91
N ASP A 19 -6.43 14.01 7.65
CA ASP A 19 -5.29 13.26 8.21
C ASP A 19 -4.23 12.87 7.18
N LEU A 20 -4.64 12.66 5.92
CA LEU A 20 -3.69 12.29 4.85
C LEU A 20 -2.82 13.48 4.46
N PHE A 21 -3.35 14.70 4.50
CA PHE A 21 -2.58 15.92 4.24
C PHE A 21 -1.52 16.19 5.30
N GLU A 22 -1.73 15.73 6.53
CA GLU A 22 -0.73 15.84 7.59
C GLU A 22 0.52 15.00 7.28
N ILE A 23 0.39 13.89 6.56
CA ILE A 23 1.52 13.08 6.11
C ILE A 23 2.37 13.87 5.12
N GLY A 24 1.74 14.53 4.15
CA GLY A 24 2.43 15.38 3.18
C GLY A 24 3.02 16.66 3.79
N GLY A 25 2.36 17.21 4.82
CA GLY A 25 2.76 18.45 5.49
C GLY A 25 3.65 18.21 6.70
N ALA A 26 3.04 17.84 7.83
CA ALA A 26 3.74 17.72 9.12
C ALA A 26 4.70 16.52 9.18
N ALA A 27 4.33 15.38 8.62
CA ALA A 27 5.19 14.21 8.54
C ALA A 27 6.24 14.31 7.41
N ARG A 28 6.14 15.33 6.57
CA ARG A 28 7.11 15.68 5.52
C ARG A 28 7.41 14.57 4.51
N ASP A 29 6.39 13.79 4.15
CA ASP A 29 6.48 12.82 3.05
C ASP A 29 5.42 13.13 1.98
N PRO A 30 5.62 14.19 1.17
CA PRO A 30 4.68 14.56 0.11
C PRO A 30 4.59 13.50 -0.98
N GLU A 31 5.63 12.70 -1.18
CA GLU A 31 5.61 11.64 -2.17
C GLU A 31 4.70 10.47 -1.75
N ALA A 32 4.68 10.14 -0.45
CA ALA A 32 3.71 9.17 0.07
C ALA A 32 2.27 9.65 -0.14
N LEU A 33 1.98 10.94 0.10
CA LEU A 33 0.68 11.53 -0.18
C LEU A 33 0.33 11.45 -1.67
N ARG A 34 1.26 11.81 -2.55
CA ARG A 34 1.07 11.71 -4.01
C ARG A 34 0.80 10.27 -4.44
N PHE A 35 1.54 9.32 -3.88
CA PHE A 35 1.33 7.90 -4.17
C PHE A 35 -0.10 7.48 -3.83
N VAL A 36 -0.60 7.81 -2.63
CA VAL A 36 -1.96 7.47 -2.20
C VAL A 36 -3.00 8.12 -3.11
N ILE A 37 -2.85 9.39 -3.45
CA ILE A 37 -3.79 10.07 -4.36
C ILE A 37 -3.79 9.40 -5.74
N ASN A 38 -2.62 9.08 -6.31
CA ASN A 38 -2.53 8.40 -7.59
C ASN A 38 -3.08 6.97 -7.54
N HIS A 39 -2.92 6.27 -6.41
CA HIS A 39 -3.54 4.96 -6.17
C HIS A 39 -5.08 5.06 -6.26
N GLU A 40 -5.69 6.03 -5.58
CA GLU A 40 -7.13 6.25 -5.64
C GLU A 40 -7.61 6.68 -7.05
N VAL A 41 -6.86 7.54 -7.71
CA VAL A 41 -7.10 7.88 -9.12
C VAL A 41 -6.99 6.64 -10.00
N GLY A 42 -6.08 5.75 -9.69
CA GLY A 42 -5.93 4.44 -10.34
C GLY A 42 -7.20 3.59 -10.28
N HIS A 43 -7.89 3.57 -9.15
CA HIS A 43 -9.19 2.89 -9.04
C HIS A 43 -10.22 3.49 -10.00
N LEU A 44 -10.24 4.80 -10.17
CA LEU A 44 -11.14 5.46 -11.12
C LEU A 44 -10.76 5.19 -12.58
N ALA A 45 -9.47 5.30 -12.90
CA ALA A 45 -8.93 5.12 -14.25
C ALA A 45 -9.11 3.68 -14.74
N ALA A 46 -8.84 2.70 -13.88
CA ALA A 46 -9.03 1.27 -14.19
C ALA A 46 -10.50 0.82 -14.15
N GLY A 47 -11.44 1.73 -13.85
CA GLY A 47 -12.87 1.43 -13.83
C GLY A 47 -13.34 0.55 -12.69
N HIS A 48 -12.60 0.47 -11.57
CA HIS A 48 -12.93 -0.38 -10.42
C HIS A 48 -14.26 0.03 -9.76
N VAL A 49 -14.67 1.28 -9.89
CA VAL A 49 -15.94 1.82 -9.38
C VAL A 49 -17.07 1.82 -10.43
N SER A 50 -16.88 1.23 -11.62
CA SER A 50 -17.90 1.17 -12.65
C SER A 50 -19.00 0.16 -12.30
N TYR A 51 -20.22 0.42 -12.75
CA TYR A 51 -21.36 -0.50 -12.55
C TYR A 51 -21.09 -1.91 -13.07
N PHE A 52 -20.47 -2.01 -14.25
CA PHE A 52 -20.11 -3.31 -14.82
C PHE A 52 -19.14 -4.07 -13.92
N ARG A 53 -18.16 -3.38 -13.36
CA ARG A 53 -17.20 -3.98 -12.45
C ARG A 53 -17.85 -4.41 -11.12
N LEU A 54 -18.74 -3.59 -10.58
CA LEU A 54 -19.50 -3.95 -9.37
C LEU A 54 -20.35 -5.20 -9.59
N LEU A 55 -21.01 -5.31 -10.75
CA LEU A 55 -21.75 -6.51 -11.12
C LEU A 55 -20.83 -7.74 -11.24
N ALA A 56 -19.70 -7.60 -11.93
CA ALA A 56 -18.71 -8.68 -12.05
C ALA A 56 -18.17 -9.12 -10.68
N MET A 57 -17.92 -8.19 -9.75
CA MET A 57 -17.52 -8.50 -8.39
C MET A 57 -18.62 -9.22 -7.61
N SER A 58 -19.88 -8.80 -7.76
CA SER A 58 -21.02 -9.47 -7.12
C SER A 58 -21.16 -10.91 -7.59
N VAL A 59 -21.05 -11.16 -8.90
CA VAL A 59 -21.06 -12.51 -9.47
C VAL A 59 -19.84 -13.31 -9.01
N GLY A 60 -18.65 -12.70 -9.02
CA GLY A 60 -17.42 -13.34 -8.58
C GLY A 60 -17.43 -13.73 -7.11
N SER A 61 -18.22 -13.02 -6.27
CA SER A 61 -18.36 -13.34 -4.85
C SER A 61 -19.13 -14.64 -4.58
N LEU A 62 -19.85 -15.15 -5.57
CA LEU A 62 -20.54 -16.45 -5.48
C LEU A 62 -19.55 -17.62 -5.55
N VAL A 63 -18.35 -17.40 -6.07
CA VAL A 63 -17.29 -18.42 -6.10
C VAL A 63 -16.34 -18.18 -4.93
N PRO A 64 -16.10 -19.16 -4.06
CA PRO A 64 -15.21 -19.01 -2.91
C PRO A 64 -13.86 -18.41 -3.32
N PHE A 65 -13.42 -17.39 -2.60
CA PHE A 65 -12.15 -16.68 -2.77
C PHE A 65 -11.97 -15.92 -4.10
N LEU A 66 -12.83 -16.07 -5.11
CA LEU A 66 -12.69 -15.37 -6.39
C LEU A 66 -12.93 -13.87 -6.22
N GLY A 67 -14.00 -13.48 -5.53
CA GLY A 67 -14.31 -12.07 -5.26
C GLY A 67 -13.17 -11.36 -4.52
N THR A 68 -12.64 -11.99 -3.46
CA THR A 68 -11.52 -11.44 -2.71
C THR A 68 -10.21 -11.40 -3.52
N ALA A 69 -9.96 -12.41 -4.36
CA ALA A 69 -8.80 -12.40 -5.28
C ALA A 69 -8.90 -11.29 -6.31
N LEU A 70 -10.09 -11.06 -6.89
CA LEU A 70 -10.34 -9.95 -7.81
C LEU A 70 -10.14 -8.59 -7.13
N SER A 71 -10.61 -8.44 -5.88
CA SER A 71 -10.38 -7.22 -5.10
C SER A 71 -8.88 -6.97 -4.90
N ARG A 72 -8.12 -8.00 -4.49
CA ARG A 72 -6.66 -7.87 -4.35
C ARG A 72 -5.94 -7.53 -5.66
N ALA A 73 -6.43 -8.06 -6.79
CA ALA A 73 -5.88 -7.70 -8.11
C ALA A 73 -6.11 -6.22 -8.44
N GLN A 74 -7.27 -5.67 -8.04
CA GLN A 74 -7.57 -4.23 -8.19
C GLN A 74 -6.60 -3.37 -7.38
N GLU A 75 -6.26 -3.77 -6.15
CA GLU A 75 -5.30 -3.08 -5.31
C GLU A 75 -3.91 -3.00 -5.98
N TYR A 76 -3.42 -4.12 -6.53
CA TYR A 76 -2.15 -4.11 -7.27
C TYR A 76 -2.20 -3.24 -8.52
N THR A 77 -3.35 -3.19 -9.20
CA THR A 77 -3.53 -2.29 -10.35
C THR A 77 -3.45 -0.84 -9.88
N ALA A 78 -4.15 -0.48 -8.81
CA ALA A 78 -4.11 0.86 -8.25
C ALA A 78 -2.70 1.23 -7.73
N ASP A 79 -1.99 0.27 -7.12
CA ASP A 79 -0.58 0.45 -6.73
C ASP A 79 0.34 0.75 -7.92
N ASN A 80 0.05 0.20 -9.10
CA ASN A 80 0.79 0.54 -10.31
C ASN A 80 0.60 2.01 -10.71
N TYR A 81 -0.63 2.53 -10.65
CA TYR A 81 -0.89 3.95 -10.86
C TYR A 81 -0.21 4.83 -9.80
N GLY A 82 -0.28 4.41 -8.54
CA GLY A 82 0.44 5.09 -7.45
C GLY A 82 1.93 5.20 -7.74
N TYR A 83 2.53 4.08 -8.15
CA TYR A 83 3.96 4.02 -8.47
C TYR A 83 4.33 4.84 -9.71
N GLU A 84 3.53 4.81 -10.76
CA GLU A 84 3.80 5.64 -11.96
C GLU A 84 3.78 7.13 -11.64
N GLY A 85 2.83 7.56 -10.80
CA GLY A 85 2.69 8.97 -10.44
C GLY A 85 3.68 9.46 -9.39
N ALA A 86 4.13 8.57 -8.47
CA ALA A 86 5.03 8.92 -7.37
C ALA A 86 5.86 7.71 -6.90
N PRO A 87 6.82 7.23 -7.67
CA PRO A 87 7.58 6.01 -7.33
C PRO A 87 8.33 6.14 -5.99
N ALA A 88 8.83 7.32 -5.66
CA ALA A 88 9.52 7.58 -4.39
C ALA A 88 8.57 7.51 -3.18
N GLY A 89 7.27 7.60 -3.39
CA GLY A 89 6.26 7.53 -2.33
C GLY A 89 5.91 6.11 -1.87
N ALA A 90 6.32 5.07 -2.61
CA ALA A 90 5.98 3.69 -2.28
C ALA A 90 6.44 3.26 -0.87
N PRO A 91 7.67 3.54 -0.41
CA PRO A 91 8.10 3.21 0.95
C PRO A 91 7.31 3.96 2.01
N GLY A 92 7.06 5.25 1.80
CA GLY A 92 6.29 6.07 2.72
C GLY A 92 4.83 5.62 2.84
N MET A 93 4.19 5.29 1.72
CA MET A 93 2.83 4.75 1.70
C MET A 93 2.75 3.43 2.49
N ILE A 94 3.65 2.48 2.26
CA ILE A 94 3.70 1.22 3.02
C ILE A 94 3.93 1.51 4.51
N GLY A 95 4.82 2.44 4.84
CA GLY A 95 5.08 2.87 6.21
C GLY A 95 3.82 3.40 6.90
N VAL A 96 3.11 4.29 6.23
CA VAL A 96 1.89 4.91 6.76
C VAL A 96 0.78 3.90 6.98
N ILE A 97 0.56 2.98 6.05
CA ILE A 97 -0.48 1.95 6.18
C ILE A 97 -0.12 0.95 7.30
N SER A 98 1.18 0.65 7.48
CA SER A 98 1.62 -0.33 8.50
C SER A 98 1.67 0.22 9.92
N ALA A 99 2.05 1.48 10.09
CA ALA A 99 2.34 2.05 11.41
C ALA A 99 1.74 3.46 11.64
N GLY A 100 0.92 3.92 10.71
CA GLY A 100 0.26 5.22 10.80
C GLY A 100 1.17 6.41 10.54
N LYS A 101 0.59 7.62 10.64
CA LYS A 101 1.27 8.87 10.29
C LYS A 101 2.48 9.22 11.15
N TYR A 102 2.53 8.74 12.38
CA TYR A 102 3.60 9.08 13.33
C TYR A 102 4.78 8.13 13.28
N LEU A 103 4.55 6.83 13.07
CA LEU A 103 5.56 5.79 13.10
C LEU A 103 5.92 5.26 11.71
N GLY A 104 5.14 5.61 10.69
CA GLY A 104 5.33 5.11 9.33
C GLY A 104 6.73 5.36 8.76
N ALA A 105 7.34 6.51 9.11
CA ALA A 105 8.71 6.84 8.70
C ALA A 105 9.80 5.90 9.27
N GLN A 106 9.47 5.12 10.30
CA GLN A 106 10.39 4.16 10.94
C GLN A 106 10.28 2.76 10.33
N VAL A 107 9.28 2.53 9.48
CA VAL A 107 9.08 1.23 8.83
C VAL A 107 10.15 1.02 7.76
N ASN A 108 10.90 -0.07 7.89
CA ASN A 108 11.83 -0.47 6.85
C ASN A 108 11.07 -1.17 5.72
N PHE A 109 10.95 -0.50 4.58
CA PHE A 109 10.25 -1.00 3.41
C PHE A 109 10.86 -2.31 2.86
N ASN A 110 12.19 -2.42 2.85
CA ASN A 110 12.86 -3.60 2.34
C ASN A 110 12.65 -4.82 3.25
N ASP A 111 12.70 -4.63 4.56
CA ASP A 111 12.42 -5.71 5.51
C ASP A 111 10.96 -6.18 5.40
N MET A 112 10.02 -5.25 5.21
CA MET A 112 8.62 -5.59 4.94
C MET A 112 8.49 -6.44 3.67
N ALA A 113 9.20 -6.08 2.61
CA ALA A 113 9.17 -6.82 1.35
C ALA A 113 9.88 -8.18 1.43
N ASP A 114 10.96 -8.31 2.21
CA ASP A 114 11.66 -9.58 2.45
C ASP A 114 10.78 -10.55 3.27
N ARG A 115 10.05 -10.03 4.25
CA ARG A 115 9.09 -10.81 5.05
C ARG A 115 8.04 -11.52 4.19
N ALA A 116 7.64 -10.94 3.07
CA ALA A 116 6.66 -11.55 2.16
C ALA A 116 7.01 -12.98 1.76
N ALA A 117 8.30 -13.29 1.55
CA ALA A 117 8.75 -14.62 1.17
C ALA A 117 9.16 -15.48 2.36
N THR A 118 9.60 -14.88 3.46
CA THR A 118 10.11 -15.59 4.65
C THR A 118 9.00 -15.98 5.63
N GLU A 119 7.94 -15.20 5.74
CA GLU A 119 6.79 -15.51 6.58
C GLU A 119 6.15 -16.84 6.16
N ARG A 120 5.87 -17.69 7.14
CA ARG A 120 5.32 -19.04 6.93
C ARG A 120 4.12 -19.25 7.85
N GLY A 121 3.22 -20.11 7.39
CA GLY A 121 2.13 -20.58 8.19
C GLY A 121 0.82 -20.71 7.40
N PHE A 122 0.02 -21.67 7.78
CA PHE A 122 -1.31 -21.90 7.23
C PHE A 122 -2.20 -20.65 7.42
N TRP A 123 -2.17 -20.05 8.61
CA TRP A 123 -2.99 -18.90 8.96
C TRP A 123 -2.74 -17.67 8.08
N LEU A 124 -1.49 -17.47 7.64
CA LEU A 124 -1.16 -16.38 6.72
C LEU A 124 -1.94 -16.52 5.40
N HIS A 125 -1.97 -17.72 4.84
CA HIS A 125 -2.69 -17.97 3.59
C HIS A 125 -4.20 -17.90 3.80
N LEU A 126 -4.70 -18.44 4.90
CA LEU A 126 -6.11 -18.34 5.24
C LEU A 126 -6.57 -16.88 5.30
N VAL A 127 -5.84 -16.02 6.02
CA VAL A 127 -6.12 -14.59 6.07
C VAL A 127 -6.05 -13.98 4.66
N ALA A 128 -5.01 -14.30 3.88
CA ALA A 128 -4.87 -13.80 2.52
C ALA A 128 -6.07 -14.14 1.63
N TRP A 129 -6.67 -15.30 1.80
CA TRP A 129 -7.81 -15.74 0.98
C TRP A 129 -9.10 -15.00 1.31
N PHE A 130 -9.31 -14.62 2.56
CA PHE A 130 -10.53 -13.95 3.02
C PHE A 130 -10.45 -12.42 2.96
N THR A 131 -9.26 -11.82 2.90
CA THR A 131 -9.11 -10.37 2.84
C THR A 131 -9.32 -9.82 1.43
N THR A 132 -9.94 -8.66 1.34
CA THR A 132 -10.13 -7.90 0.10
C THR A 132 -8.88 -7.13 -0.31
N HIS A 133 -7.99 -6.84 0.62
CA HIS A 133 -6.71 -6.19 0.37
C HIS A 133 -5.57 -7.22 0.46
N PRO A 134 -4.53 -7.10 -0.36
CA PRO A 134 -3.35 -7.95 -0.24
C PRO A 134 -2.69 -7.75 1.12
N ILE A 135 -2.06 -8.80 1.64
CA ILE A 135 -1.22 -8.70 2.82
C ILE A 135 -0.14 -7.63 2.56
N LEU A 136 0.07 -6.77 3.53
CA LEU A 136 0.89 -5.58 3.36
C LEU A 136 2.35 -5.90 2.97
N THR A 137 2.91 -6.98 3.52
CA THR A 137 4.24 -7.47 3.11
C THR A 137 4.27 -7.90 1.63
N TRP A 138 3.18 -8.49 1.13
CA TRP A 138 3.08 -8.85 -0.29
C TRP A 138 2.93 -7.63 -1.21
N ARG A 139 2.23 -6.57 -0.75
CA ARG A 139 2.18 -5.27 -1.46
C ARG A 139 3.58 -4.64 -1.52
N ALA A 140 4.29 -4.58 -0.40
CA ALA A 140 5.66 -4.07 -0.35
C ALA A 140 6.59 -4.84 -1.30
N HIS A 141 6.47 -6.18 -1.33
CA HIS A 141 7.24 -7.02 -2.24
C HIS A 141 6.92 -6.70 -3.72
N ALA A 142 5.65 -6.58 -4.09
CA ALA A 142 5.22 -6.29 -5.46
C ALA A 142 5.65 -4.88 -5.91
N LEU A 143 5.62 -3.90 -5.01
CA LEU A 143 6.11 -2.55 -5.28
C LEU A 143 7.62 -2.49 -5.43
N ARG A 144 8.36 -3.35 -4.73
CA ARG A 144 9.81 -3.45 -4.85
C ARG A 144 10.26 -4.21 -6.12
N ASP A 145 9.62 -5.34 -6.44
CA ASP A 145 9.90 -6.14 -7.63
C ASP A 145 8.74 -6.05 -8.62
N ARG A 146 8.77 -5.03 -9.46
CA ARG A 146 7.75 -4.76 -10.47
C ARG A 146 7.87 -5.59 -11.73
N SER A 147 8.89 -6.42 -11.85
CA SER A 147 9.05 -7.36 -12.98
C SER A 147 8.00 -8.47 -12.98
N ARG A 148 7.24 -8.60 -11.88
CA ARG A 148 6.26 -9.66 -11.66
C ARG A 148 4.95 -9.12 -11.12
N PRO A 149 3.82 -9.76 -11.46
CA PRO A 149 2.53 -9.39 -10.89
C PRO A 149 2.48 -9.68 -9.40
N GLY A 150 1.69 -8.90 -8.67
CA GLY A 150 1.41 -9.12 -7.25
C GLY A 150 0.76 -10.49 -6.99
N ARG A 151 0.99 -11.03 -5.82
CA ARG A 151 0.50 -12.36 -5.42
C ARG A 151 -0.92 -12.27 -4.85
N LEU A 152 -1.79 -13.14 -5.36
CA LEU A 152 -3.20 -13.14 -4.97
C LEU A 152 -3.55 -14.20 -3.93
N MET A 153 -2.95 -15.37 -4.02
CA MET A 153 -3.35 -16.55 -3.24
C MET A 153 -2.20 -17.20 -2.47
N VAL A 154 -0.98 -17.07 -2.95
CA VAL A 154 0.20 -17.75 -2.41
C VAL A 154 1.35 -16.75 -2.26
N LYS A 155 2.11 -16.85 -1.19
CA LYS A 155 3.26 -15.98 -0.93
C LYS A 155 4.30 -16.01 -2.05
N PRO A 156 5.11 -14.95 -2.21
CA PRO A 156 6.24 -14.95 -3.12
C PRO A 156 7.27 -16.05 -2.78
N PRO A 157 7.93 -16.65 -3.77
CA PRO A 157 9.02 -17.59 -3.50
C PRO A 157 10.24 -16.86 -2.92
N LEU A 158 11.02 -17.54 -2.06
CA LEU A 158 12.17 -16.97 -1.36
C LEU A 158 13.18 -16.30 -2.31
N ARG A 159 13.42 -16.91 -3.48
CA ARG A 159 14.33 -16.36 -4.48
C ARG A 159 13.96 -14.96 -4.97
N THR A 160 12.68 -14.57 -4.90
CA THR A 160 12.23 -13.24 -5.33
C THR A 160 12.35 -12.20 -4.22
N ALA A 161 12.43 -12.61 -2.97
CA ALA A 161 12.70 -11.71 -1.86
C ALA A 161 14.10 -11.11 -1.92
N LEU A 162 15.04 -11.86 -2.50
CA LEU A 162 16.42 -11.41 -2.67
C LEU A 162 16.66 -10.58 -3.94
N CYS A 163 15.70 -10.59 -4.87
CA CYS A 163 15.76 -9.77 -6.08
C CYS A 163 15.24 -8.37 -5.74
N ARG A 164 16.16 -7.44 -5.55
CA ARG A 164 15.83 -6.05 -5.26
C ARG A 164 15.79 -5.25 -6.55
N SER A 165 14.61 -4.77 -6.90
CA SER A 165 14.51 -3.75 -7.94
C SER A 165 15.16 -2.46 -7.44
N PRO A 166 15.91 -1.74 -8.30
CA PRO A 166 16.42 -0.44 -7.92
C PRO A 166 15.23 0.48 -7.64
N LEU A 167 15.08 0.87 -6.39
CA LEU A 167 14.18 1.94 -6.01
C LEU A 167 14.84 3.29 -6.37
N PRO A 168 14.06 4.35 -6.62
CA PRO A 168 14.62 5.68 -6.80
C PRO A 168 15.57 6.04 -5.66
N ALA A 169 16.62 6.78 -5.98
CA ALA A 169 17.60 7.23 -4.99
C ALA A 169 16.89 7.93 -3.82
N GLY A 170 17.23 7.57 -2.60
CA GLY A 170 16.60 8.08 -1.39
C GLY A 170 15.35 7.33 -0.91
N SER A 171 14.84 6.36 -1.66
CA SER A 171 13.72 5.52 -1.26
C SER A 171 14.14 4.27 -0.47
N ASP A 172 15.41 3.90 -0.51
CA ASP A 172 15.96 2.80 0.30
C ASP A 172 16.45 3.32 1.65
N ARG A 173 15.71 3.04 2.70
CA ARG A 173 16.00 3.48 4.07
C ARG A 173 16.76 2.43 4.89
N ARG A 174 17.46 1.51 4.25
CA ARG A 174 18.16 0.44 4.95
C ARG A 174 19.22 0.93 5.94
N ASP A 175 19.92 2.01 5.60
CA ASP A 175 20.98 2.59 6.43
C ASP A 175 20.44 3.63 7.43
N GLY A 176 19.13 3.87 7.40
CA GLY A 176 18.49 4.98 8.08
C GLY A 176 17.50 4.57 9.16
N TRP A 177 17.64 3.40 9.78
CA TRP A 177 16.86 3.13 10.99
C TRP A 177 17.29 4.15 12.05
N PRO A 178 16.45 5.14 12.36
CA PRO A 178 16.84 6.15 13.31
C PRO A 178 17.08 5.51 14.67
N PRO A 179 18.14 5.90 15.39
CA PRO A 179 18.38 5.38 16.71
C PRO A 179 17.15 5.64 17.60
N PRO A 180 16.88 4.78 18.60
CA PRO A 180 15.74 4.92 19.50
C PRO A 180 15.60 6.32 20.11
N ALA A 181 16.72 6.98 20.38
CA ALA A 181 16.75 8.36 20.86
C ALA A 181 16.12 9.36 19.87
N TRP A 182 16.36 9.21 18.58
CA TRP A 182 15.75 10.07 17.56
C TRP A 182 14.24 9.83 17.45
N ALA A 183 13.81 8.57 17.51
CA ALA A 183 12.39 8.23 17.50
C ALA A 183 11.66 8.82 18.71
N ALA A 184 12.27 8.72 19.90
CA ALA A 184 11.74 9.30 21.12
C ALA A 184 11.66 10.84 21.06
N GLU A 185 12.68 11.49 20.49
CA GLU A 185 12.68 12.95 20.30
C GLU A 185 11.62 13.39 19.30
N ARG A 186 11.46 12.64 18.21
CA ARG A 186 10.43 12.91 17.21
C ARG A 186 9.02 12.79 17.81
N LEU A 187 8.78 11.78 18.65
CA LEU A 187 7.52 11.62 19.36
C LEU A 187 7.22 12.75 20.34
N ARG A 188 8.25 13.34 20.97
CA ARG A 188 8.10 14.51 21.85
C ARG A 188 7.78 15.80 21.10
N THR A 189 8.30 15.93 19.88
CA THR A 189 8.13 17.14 19.07
C THR A 189 6.85 17.14 18.24
N VAL A 190 6.20 15.99 18.09
CA VAL A 190 4.86 15.90 17.48
C VAL A 190 3.86 16.44 18.50
N LYS A 191 3.38 17.67 18.32
CA LYS A 191 2.27 18.20 19.09
C LYS A 191 1.06 17.28 18.91
N PRO A 192 0.41 16.82 20.01
CA PRO A 192 -0.91 16.24 19.88
C PRO A 192 -1.81 17.27 19.20
N LEU A 193 -2.62 16.82 18.23
CA LEU A 193 -3.72 17.63 17.74
C LEU A 193 -4.62 17.90 18.93
N THR A 194 -4.59 19.13 19.43
CA THR A 194 -5.64 19.59 20.33
C THR A 194 -6.89 19.80 19.50
N ASP A 195 -7.96 19.12 19.87
CA ASP A 195 -9.31 19.26 19.32
C ASP A 195 -9.74 20.73 19.18
#